data_3cdb865226d4130301e2b9e05065a34e
#
_entry.id   3cdb865226d4130301e2b9e05065a34e
#
_cell.length_a   1.000
_cell.length_b   1.000
_cell.length_c   1.000
_cell.angle_alpha   90.00
_cell.angle_beta   90.00
_cell.angle_gamma   90.00
#
_symmetry.space_group_name_H-M   'P 1'
#
loop_
_entity.id
_entity.type
_entity.pdbx_description
1 polymer ?
#
loop_
_entity_poly.entity_id
_entity_poly.type
_entity_poly.pdbx_seq_one_letter_code
_entity_poly.pdbx_strand_id
1 'polypeptide(L)'
;KSLGSKRKFIGDSQREQLLQTYQNFEENEYSKIFDNEFFGYTKVTIEQPKVENGQVVIDKKGNPKPDSKLRDSERVPLSDDIEEYFNREVEPHLPNSWIDFNKSKVGYEINFTKYFYQYKPLRSSDDISKDLLELKKESENLLNSIMD
;
A
#
# COMPACT_ATOMS: atom_id res chain seq x y z
N LYS A 1 -18.14 -12.63 -15.93
CA LYS A 1 -19.53 -12.62 -15.40
C LYS A 1 -19.48 -12.08 -13.97
N SER A 2 -20.18 -11.02 -13.68
CA SER A 2 -20.28 -10.51 -12.32
C SER A 2 -21.24 -11.39 -11.51
N LEU A 3 -20.80 -11.85 -10.36
CA LEU A 3 -21.62 -12.57 -9.38
C LEU A 3 -22.16 -11.59 -8.32
N GLY A 4 -22.56 -10.41 -8.74
CA GLY A 4 -22.94 -9.27 -7.90
C GLY A 4 -21.81 -8.23 -7.84
N SER A 5 -22.03 -7.11 -7.17
CA SER A 5 -21.12 -5.96 -7.15
C SER A 5 -19.72 -6.24 -6.57
N LYS A 6 -19.53 -7.37 -5.91
CA LYS A 6 -18.28 -7.70 -5.18
C LYS A 6 -17.50 -8.89 -5.73
N ARG A 7 -18.06 -9.64 -6.68
CA ARG A 7 -17.41 -10.85 -7.21
C ARG A 7 -17.21 -10.75 -8.72
N LYS A 8 -15.96 -10.87 -9.12
CA LYS A 8 -15.56 -10.99 -10.54
C LYS A 8 -14.87 -12.34 -10.72
N PHE A 9 -14.97 -12.93 -11.90
CA PHE A 9 -14.21 -14.11 -12.24
C PHE A 9 -13.44 -13.87 -13.53
N ILE A 10 -12.31 -14.58 -13.66
CA ILE A 10 -11.46 -14.55 -14.85
C ILE A 10 -12.05 -15.53 -15.86
N GLY A 11 -12.44 -15.05 -17.04
CA GLY A 11 -12.94 -15.87 -18.15
C GLY A 11 -11.82 -16.65 -18.84
N ASP A 12 -12.18 -17.57 -19.75
CA ASP A 12 -11.22 -18.44 -20.42
C ASP A 12 -10.20 -17.66 -21.27
N SER A 13 -10.65 -16.69 -22.05
CA SER A 13 -9.77 -15.83 -22.85
C SER A 13 -8.78 -15.03 -22.00
N GLN A 14 -9.21 -14.57 -20.84
CA GLN A 14 -8.34 -13.85 -19.90
C GLN A 14 -7.32 -14.78 -19.25
N ARG A 15 -7.73 -16.04 -18.94
CA ARG A 15 -6.80 -17.05 -18.42
C ARG A 15 -5.71 -17.38 -19.44
N GLU A 16 -6.09 -17.52 -20.71
CA GLU A 16 -5.15 -17.82 -21.79
C GLU A 16 -4.16 -16.64 -21.98
N GLN A 17 -4.65 -15.41 -21.98
CA GLN A 17 -3.82 -14.22 -22.05
C GLN A 17 -2.81 -14.14 -20.89
N LEU A 18 -3.25 -14.38 -19.66
CA LEU A 18 -2.37 -14.40 -18.49
C LEU A 18 -1.34 -15.53 -18.57
N LEU A 19 -1.75 -16.72 -19.06
CA LEU A 19 -0.85 -17.85 -19.24
C LEU A 19 0.24 -17.55 -20.27
N GLN A 20 -0.12 -16.96 -21.41
CA GLN A 20 0.83 -16.55 -22.45
C GLN A 20 1.82 -15.49 -21.92
N THR A 21 1.31 -14.45 -21.22
CA THR A 21 2.15 -13.43 -20.60
C THR A 21 3.16 -14.05 -19.62
N TYR A 22 2.71 -14.98 -18.79
CA TYR A 22 3.57 -15.69 -17.84
C TYR A 22 4.63 -16.55 -18.53
N GLN A 23 4.24 -17.32 -19.57
CA GLN A 23 5.15 -18.21 -20.32
C GLN A 23 6.20 -17.43 -21.09
N ASN A 24 5.83 -16.28 -21.65
CA ASN A 24 6.74 -15.40 -22.40
C ASN A 24 7.63 -14.55 -21.48
N PHE A 25 7.37 -14.57 -20.17
CA PHE A 25 8.08 -13.73 -19.19
C PHE A 25 8.06 -12.24 -19.57
N GLU A 26 6.86 -11.73 -19.86
CA GLU A 26 6.64 -10.36 -20.36
C GLU A 26 6.11 -9.42 -19.28
N GLU A 27 6.57 -8.19 -19.29
CA GLU A 27 5.94 -7.10 -18.54
C GLU A 27 4.88 -6.38 -19.38
N ASN A 28 3.71 -6.19 -18.80
CA ASN A 28 2.62 -5.43 -19.40
C ASN A 28 1.69 -4.87 -18.32
N GLU A 29 0.47 -4.45 -18.67
CA GLU A 29 -0.49 -3.91 -17.71
C GLU A 29 -0.97 -4.94 -16.66
N TYR A 30 -0.79 -6.25 -16.91
CA TYR A 30 -1.19 -7.34 -16.01
C TYR A 30 -0.02 -8.05 -15.35
N SER A 31 1.22 -7.76 -15.77
CA SER A 31 2.42 -8.46 -15.31
C SER A 31 3.55 -7.48 -15.04
N LYS A 32 4.19 -7.66 -13.89
CA LYS A 32 5.41 -6.97 -13.49
C LYS A 32 6.43 -7.98 -13.01
N ILE A 33 7.68 -7.74 -13.33
CA ILE A 33 8.80 -8.61 -12.99
C ILE A 33 9.70 -7.86 -12.02
N PHE A 34 9.99 -8.48 -10.89
CA PHE A 34 10.83 -7.91 -9.85
C PHE A 34 11.82 -8.96 -9.35
N ASP A 35 12.95 -8.51 -8.86
CA ASP A 35 13.88 -9.39 -8.16
C ASP A 35 13.25 -9.94 -6.88
N ASN A 36 13.70 -11.13 -6.45
CA ASN A 36 13.12 -11.79 -5.29
C ASN A 36 13.24 -10.98 -4.00
N GLU A 37 14.32 -10.21 -3.86
CA GLU A 37 14.55 -9.36 -2.67
C GLU A 37 13.70 -8.10 -2.64
N PHE A 38 13.16 -7.68 -3.78
CA PHE A 38 12.36 -6.45 -3.90
C PHE A 38 11.14 -6.41 -2.97
N PHE A 39 10.54 -7.56 -2.70
CA PHE A 39 9.39 -7.68 -1.79
C PHE A 39 9.79 -8.00 -0.35
N GLY A 40 11.09 -8.18 -0.12
CA GLY A 40 11.61 -8.53 1.18
C GLY A 40 11.86 -7.31 2.07
N TYR A 41 11.64 -7.48 3.35
CA TYR A 41 11.95 -6.48 4.37
C TYR A 41 12.40 -7.16 5.66
N THR A 42 13.16 -6.42 6.44
CA THR A 42 13.40 -6.75 7.84
C THR A 42 12.45 -5.91 8.69
N LYS A 43 11.51 -6.56 9.37
CA LYS A 43 10.70 -5.89 10.38
C LYS A 43 11.53 -5.74 11.65
N VAL A 44 11.88 -4.51 11.98
CA VAL A 44 12.61 -4.16 13.20
C VAL A 44 11.65 -3.63 14.27
N THR A 45 11.96 -3.87 15.53
CA THR A 45 11.23 -3.30 16.66
C THR A 45 11.93 -2.06 17.15
N ILE A 46 11.21 -0.94 17.20
CA ILE A 46 11.70 0.33 17.73
C ILE A 46 11.22 0.45 19.17
N GLU A 47 12.16 0.58 20.09
CA GLU A 47 11.89 0.81 21.50
C GLU A 47 12.18 2.28 21.85
N GLN A 48 11.39 2.82 22.75
CA GLN A 48 11.54 4.18 23.27
C GLN A 48 11.70 4.11 24.79
N PRO A 49 12.45 5.05 25.40
CA PRO A 49 12.67 5.05 26.82
C PRO A 49 11.40 5.38 27.59
N LYS A 50 11.16 4.65 28.66
CA LYS A 50 10.12 5.01 29.64
C LYS A 50 10.55 6.26 30.39
N VAL A 51 9.69 7.27 30.44
CA VAL A 51 9.90 8.53 31.18
C VAL A 51 8.91 8.62 32.33
N GLU A 52 9.40 8.86 33.54
CA GLU A 52 8.59 9.15 34.73
C GLU A 52 9.09 10.47 35.35
N ASN A 53 8.17 11.38 35.63
CA ASN A 53 8.46 12.71 36.18
C ASN A 53 9.54 13.49 35.39
N GLY A 54 9.56 13.34 34.05
CA GLY A 54 10.51 14.01 33.15
C GLY A 54 11.90 13.38 33.10
N GLN A 55 12.10 12.24 33.76
CA GLN A 55 13.37 11.54 33.76
C GLN A 55 13.24 10.13 33.14
N VAL A 56 14.27 9.73 32.39
CA VAL A 56 14.34 8.39 31.80
C VAL A 56 14.53 7.36 32.92
N VAL A 57 13.68 6.36 32.93
CA VAL A 57 13.78 5.23 33.87
C VAL A 57 14.89 4.29 33.40
N ILE A 58 15.85 4.01 34.27
CA ILE A 58 16.99 3.13 34.02
C ILE A 58 16.75 1.75 34.65
N ASP A 59 17.16 0.70 33.99
CA ASP A 59 17.12 -0.67 34.50
C ASP A 59 18.27 -0.95 35.50
N LYS A 60 18.27 -2.16 36.06
CA LYS A 60 19.34 -2.59 37.01
C LYS A 60 20.73 -2.68 36.38
N LYS A 61 20.81 -2.65 35.05
CA LYS A 61 22.09 -2.72 34.30
C LYS A 61 22.54 -1.34 33.80
N GLY A 62 21.81 -0.27 34.10
CA GLY A 62 22.14 1.08 33.67
C GLY A 62 21.62 1.44 32.28
N ASN A 63 20.77 0.61 31.66
CA ASN A 63 20.21 0.88 30.35
C ASN A 63 18.83 1.54 30.46
N PRO A 64 18.41 2.37 29.49
CA PRO A 64 17.04 2.88 29.42
C PRO A 64 16.03 1.74 29.37
N LYS A 65 15.04 1.79 30.27
CA LYS A 65 13.95 0.82 30.28
C LYS A 65 12.97 1.12 29.16
N PRO A 66 12.61 0.14 28.30
CA PRO A 66 11.67 0.39 27.22
C PRO A 66 10.25 0.64 27.75
N ASP A 67 9.52 1.56 27.12
CA ASP A 67 8.09 1.73 27.31
C ASP A 67 7.31 0.89 26.29
N SER A 68 6.66 -0.15 26.75
CA SER A 68 5.89 -1.05 25.89
C SER A 68 4.71 -0.38 25.17
N LYS A 69 4.25 0.78 25.67
CA LYS A 69 3.15 1.55 25.07
C LYS A 69 3.61 2.39 23.88
N LEU A 70 4.89 2.75 23.86
CA LEU A 70 5.53 3.55 22.81
C LEU A 70 6.30 2.68 21.81
N ARG A 71 6.28 1.36 22.02
CA ARG A 71 6.93 0.42 21.09
C ARG A 71 6.27 0.50 19.72
N ASP A 72 7.10 0.59 18.69
CA ASP A 72 6.68 0.60 17.29
C ASP A 72 7.50 -0.39 16.47
N SER A 73 7.23 -0.51 15.20
CA SER A 73 7.98 -1.36 14.28
C SER A 73 8.07 -0.76 12.90
N GLU A 74 9.27 -0.85 12.30
CA GLU A 74 9.55 -0.42 10.95
C GLU A 74 9.84 -1.61 10.03
N ARG A 75 9.60 -1.42 8.74
CA ARG A 75 9.90 -2.40 7.69
C ARG A 75 11.02 -1.86 6.82
N VAL A 76 12.23 -2.25 7.14
CA VAL A 76 13.42 -1.87 6.39
C VAL A 76 13.54 -2.76 5.17
N PRO A 77 13.61 -2.23 3.92
CA PRO A 77 13.84 -3.05 2.73
C PRO A 77 15.10 -3.91 2.89
N LEU A 78 15.11 -5.12 2.32
CA LEU A 78 16.30 -5.98 2.39
C LEU A 78 17.51 -5.39 1.64
N SER A 79 17.26 -4.44 0.73
CA SER A 79 18.32 -3.70 0.01
C SER A 79 19.02 -2.65 0.87
N ASP A 80 18.42 -2.25 1.98
CA ASP A 80 18.90 -1.15 2.82
C ASP A 80 19.61 -1.68 4.07
N ASP A 81 20.66 -0.97 4.50
CA ASP A 81 21.26 -1.19 5.80
C ASP A 81 20.33 -0.70 6.92
N ILE A 82 20.13 -1.52 7.94
CA ILE A 82 19.17 -1.26 9.01
C ILE A 82 19.54 -0.03 9.84
N GLU A 83 20.82 0.16 10.13
CA GLU A 83 21.29 1.27 10.95
C GLU A 83 21.25 2.58 10.16
N GLU A 84 21.63 2.56 8.89
CA GLU A 84 21.53 3.71 8.00
C GLU A 84 20.08 4.13 7.80
N TYR A 85 19.19 3.16 7.60
CA TYR A 85 17.75 3.43 7.50
C TYR A 85 17.21 4.05 8.79
N PHE A 86 17.55 3.49 9.95
CA PHE A 86 17.12 3.99 11.24
C PHE A 86 17.54 5.45 11.47
N ASN A 87 18.80 5.76 11.20
CA ASN A 87 19.36 7.11 11.39
C ASN A 87 18.71 8.13 10.42
N ARG A 88 18.34 7.70 9.24
CA ARG A 88 17.73 8.56 8.21
C ARG A 88 16.23 8.78 8.41
N GLU A 89 15.48 7.72 8.73
CA GLU A 89 14.03 7.74 8.69
C GLU A 89 13.37 7.75 10.08
N VAL A 90 14.02 7.20 11.10
CA VAL A 90 13.40 6.99 12.42
C VAL A 90 13.93 7.97 13.46
N GLU A 91 15.24 8.07 13.62
CA GLU A 91 15.87 8.89 14.66
C GLU A 91 15.45 10.37 14.64
N PRO A 92 15.29 11.04 13.46
CA PRO A 92 14.86 12.44 13.42
C PRO A 92 13.46 12.67 13.99
N HIS A 93 12.60 11.64 13.95
CA HIS A 93 11.21 11.69 14.42
C HIS A 93 11.05 11.13 15.84
N LEU A 94 11.90 10.18 16.23
CA LEU A 94 11.88 9.51 17.53
C LEU A 94 13.25 9.59 18.21
N PRO A 95 13.64 10.77 18.68
CA PRO A 95 14.93 10.93 19.35
C PRO A 95 15.00 10.05 20.62
N ASN A 96 16.19 9.49 20.89
CA ASN A 96 16.47 8.55 21.98
C ASN A 96 15.80 7.17 21.84
N SER A 97 15.23 6.83 20.70
CA SER A 97 14.78 5.47 20.40
C SER A 97 15.95 4.58 20.00
N TRP A 98 15.73 3.26 20.02
CA TRP A 98 16.73 2.28 19.57
C TRP A 98 16.06 1.05 18.97
N ILE A 99 16.82 0.28 18.20
CA ILE A 99 16.35 -0.98 17.61
C ILE A 99 16.59 -2.14 18.59
N ASP A 100 15.56 -2.96 18.81
CA ASP A 100 15.72 -4.26 19.44
C ASP A 100 15.93 -5.33 18.36
N PHE A 101 17.20 -5.60 18.03
CA PHE A 101 17.58 -6.58 17.02
C PHE A 101 17.11 -8.01 17.33
N ASN A 102 16.92 -8.35 18.62
CA ASN A 102 16.47 -9.69 19.02
C ASN A 102 15.03 -9.97 18.61
N LYS A 103 14.26 -8.92 18.28
CA LYS A 103 12.88 -9.03 17.83
C LYS A 103 12.71 -8.82 16.32
N SER A 104 13.81 -8.63 15.61
CA SER A 104 13.79 -8.46 14.16
C SER A 104 13.38 -9.74 13.43
N LYS A 105 12.61 -9.59 12.35
CA LYS A 105 12.12 -10.71 11.54
C LYS A 105 12.14 -10.33 10.08
N VAL A 106 12.67 -11.23 9.25
CA VAL A 106 12.54 -11.09 7.79
C VAL A 106 11.13 -11.51 7.36
N GLY A 107 10.54 -10.73 6.48
CA GLY A 107 9.25 -10.98 5.87
C GLY A 107 9.23 -10.59 4.40
N TYR A 108 8.19 -11.02 3.70
CA TYR A 108 7.93 -10.65 2.30
C TYR A 108 6.48 -10.23 2.17
N GLU A 109 6.25 -9.14 1.45
CA GLU A 109 4.90 -8.62 1.20
C GLU A 109 4.76 -8.14 -0.23
N ILE A 110 3.81 -8.73 -0.96
CA ILE A 110 3.49 -8.33 -2.33
C ILE A 110 2.22 -7.48 -2.30
N ASN A 111 2.39 -6.17 -2.45
CA ASN A 111 1.26 -5.25 -2.50
C ASN A 111 0.81 -5.03 -3.96
N PHE A 112 -0.03 -5.93 -4.46
CA PHE A 112 -0.54 -5.87 -5.85
C PHE A 112 -1.18 -4.52 -6.18
N THR A 113 -1.94 -3.94 -5.27
CA THR A 113 -2.60 -2.65 -5.49
C THR A 113 -1.59 -1.55 -5.81
N LYS A 114 -0.45 -1.52 -5.11
CA LYS A 114 0.58 -0.50 -5.33
C LYS A 114 1.14 -0.54 -6.75
N TYR A 115 1.32 -1.74 -7.32
CA TYR A 115 2.00 -1.92 -8.62
C TYR A 115 1.04 -1.91 -9.81
N PHE A 116 -0.23 -2.20 -9.58
CA PHE A 116 -1.25 -2.27 -10.65
C PHE A 116 -2.33 -1.18 -10.53
N TYR A 117 -2.22 -0.30 -9.55
CA TYR A 117 -3.14 0.81 -9.41
C TYR A 117 -2.89 1.84 -10.52
N GLN A 118 -3.92 2.07 -11.32
CA GLN A 118 -3.95 3.15 -12.29
C GLN A 118 -4.92 4.23 -11.81
N TYR A 119 -4.40 5.40 -11.52
CA TYR A 119 -5.23 6.53 -11.16
C TYR A 119 -6.10 6.93 -12.35
N LYS A 120 -7.40 6.86 -12.16
CA LYS A 120 -8.38 7.41 -13.11
C LYS A 120 -8.82 8.77 -12.58
N PRO A 121 -8.46 9.87 -13.28
CA PRO A 121 -8.92 11.19 -12.85
C PRO A 121 -10.45 11.23 -12.81
N LEU A 122 -10.97 11.90 -11.81
CA LEU A 122 -12.42 12.15 -11.75
C LEU A 122 -12.82 13.03 -12.94
N ARG A 123 -13.99 12.77 -13.48
CA ARG A 123 -14.58 13.60 -14.54
C ARG A 123 -14.79 15.01 -14.00
N SER A 124 -14.56 16.00 -14.86
CA SER A 124 -14.83 17.39 -14.49
C SER A 124 -16.32 17.63 -14.26
N SER A 125 -16.65 18.59 -13.42
CA SER A 125 -18.04 19.01 -13.23
C SER A 125 -18.70 19.47 -14.54
N ASP A 126 -17.93 20.05 -15.43
CA ASP A 126 -18.40 20.52 -16.75
C ASP A 126 -18.75 19.35 -17.67
N ASP A 127 -17.95 18.27 -17.68
CA ASP A 127 -18.26 17.06 -18.45
C ASP A 127 -19.51 16.36 -17.94
N ILE A 128 -19.65 16.30 -16.61
CA ILE A 128 -20.87 15.72 -15.99
C ILE A 128 -22.09 16.57 -16.34
N SER A 129 -21.95 17.89 -16.30
CA SER A 129 -23.06 18.80 -16.63
C SER A 129 -23.49 18.70 -18.11
N LYS A 130 -22.53 18.54 -19.03
CA LYS A 130 -22.82 18.29 -20.46
C LYS A 130 -23.62 17.01 -20.67
N ASP A 131 -23.15 15.89 -20.06
CA ASP A 131 -23.85 14.62 -20.17
C ASP A 131 -25.29 14.70 -19.61
N LEU A 132 -25.48 15.39 -18.48
CA LEU A 132 -26.82 15.60 -17.91
C LEU A 132 -27.71 16.39 -18.82
N LEU A 133 -27.20 17.42 -19.51
CA LEU A 133 -27.97 18.21 -20.51
C LEU A 133 -28.31 17.38 -21.74
N GLU A 134 -27.43 16.52 -22.21
CA GLU A 134 -27.70 15.60 -23.33
C GLU A 134 -28.79 14.59 -22.96
N LEU A 135 -28.66 13.93 -21.82
CA LEU A 135 -29.66 12.99 -21.31
C LEU A 135 -31.02 13.64 -21.11
N LYS A 136 -31.05 14.90 -20.66
CA LYS A 136 -32.29 15.67 -20.54
C LYS A 136 -32.96 15.86 -21.90
N LYS A 137 -32.22 16.28 -22.94
CA LYS A 137 -32.71 16.45 -24.30
C LYS A 137 -33.22 15.14 -24.89
N GLU A 138 -32.50 14.03 -24.70
CA GLU A 138 -32.95 12.72 -25.16
C GLU A 138 -34.29 12.32 -24.49
N SER A 139 -34.38 12.54 -23.18
CA SER A 139 -35.60 12.26 -22.41
C SER A 139 -36.80 13.11 -22.91
N GLU A 140 -36.59 14.40 -23.18
CA GLU A 140 -37.62 15.29 -23.73
C GLU A 140 -38.05 14.85 -25.14
N ASN A 141 -37.11 14.45 -26.00
CA ASN A 141 -37.41 13.94 -27.34
C ASN A 141 -38.22 12.63 -27.30
N LEU A 142 -37.86 11.70 -26.41
CA LEU A 142 -38.59 10.46 -26.20
C LEU A 142 -40.02 10.71 -25.71
N LEU A 143 -40.17 11.61 -24.75
CA LEU A 143 -41.51 11.98 -24.26
C LEU A 143 -42.40 12.59 -25.38
N ASN A 144 -41.84 13.49 -26.18
CA ASN A 144 -42.58 14.08 -27.31
C ASN A 144 -42.98 13.03 -28.36
N SER A 145 -42.07 12.04 -28.62
CA SER A 145 -42.38 10.96 -29.58
C SER A 145 -43.47 9.98 -29.11
N ILE A 146 -43.81 9.97 -27.83
CA ILE A 146 -44.88 9.14 -27.26
C ILE A 146 -46.22 9.91 -27.22
N MET A 147 -46.15 11.24 -27.23
CA MET A 147 -47.35 12.12 -27.15
C MET A 147 -47.90 12.50 -28.51
N ASP A 148 -47.17 12.29 -29.60
CA ASP A 148 -47.60 12.37 -31.00
C ASP A 148 -48.16 11.02 -31.49
#